data_0606f445b5ce54b1e12dd6885bb24753
#
_entry.id   0606f445b5ce54b1e12dd6885bb24753
#
_cell.length_a   1.000
_cell.length_b   1.000
_cell.length_c   1.000
_cell.angle_alpha   90.00
_cell.angle_beta   90.00
_cell.angle_gamma   90.00
#
_symmetry.space_group_name_H-M   'P 1'
#
loop_
_entity.id
_entity.type
_entity.pdbx_description
1 polymer ?
#
loop_
_entity_poly.entity_id
_entity_poly.type
_entity_poly.pdbx_seq_one_letter_code
_entity_poly.pdbx_strand_id
1 'polypeptide(L)'
;MKTLVIVSHPYPERSKATKALEEIAATVPGVTVRNLETLYGNNINGFDLTAEQKAQEEADRVVYLFPIHWFNLTPMLKAYLNEVWAYGWAFGPDAAALKGKEMQVVTTAGASKFTYSAEGLIKSSMEDVLTPMKASAYYVGMKYNQPLAFHNAIGASDEAIAEYQKAFVTLLNLPLATA
;
A
#
# COMPACT_ATOMS: atom_id res chain seq x y z
N MET A 1 9.40 -2.83 16.24
CA MET A 1 8.29 -2.70 15.26
C MET A 1 8.68 -3.43 13.99
N LYS A 2 7.83 -4.30 13.51
CA LYS A 2 7.98 -5.00 12.22
C LYS A 2 7.01 -4.39 11.22
N THR A 3 7.51 -3.96 10.07
CA THR A 3 6.70 -3.39 9.00
C THR A 3 6.77 -4.27 7.75
N LEU A 4 5.62 -4.64 7.22
CA LEU A 4 5.49 -5.32 5.93
C LEU A 4 5.10 -4.29 4.88
N VAL A 5 5.87 -4.20 3.78
CA VAL A 5 5.53 -3.37 2.61
C VAL A 5 5.11 -4.30 1.48
N ILE A 6 3.84 -4.25 1.12
CA ILE A 6 3.28 -4.97 -0.03
C ILE A 6 3.28 -4.01 -1.21
N VAL A 7 4.05 -4.32 -2.23
CA VAL A 7 4.20 -3.52 -3.44
C VAL A 7 3.42 -4.15 -4.57
N SER A 8 2.67 -3.36 -5.33
CA SER A 8 2.04 -3.80 -6.57
C SER A 8 2.12 -2.71 -7.64
N HIS A 9 2.67 -3.07 -8.80
CA HIS A 9 2.71 -2.18 -9.96
C HIS A 9 2.58 -3.00 -11.25
N PRO A 10 1.50 -2.85 -12.04
CA PRO A 10 1.23 -3.72 -13.19
C PRO A 10 2.22 -3.56 -14.34
N TYR A 11 3.06 -2.52 -14.31
CA TYR A 11 4.10 -2.24 -15.32
C TYR A 11 5.41 -1.88 -14.61
N PRO A 12 6.09 -2.85 -13.96
CA PRO A 12 7.26 -2.58 -13.12
C PRO A 12 8.40 -1.89 -13.89
N GLU A 13 8.56 -2.18 -15.18
CA GLU A 13 9.57 -1.54 -16.05
C GLU A 13 9.30 -0.04 -16.32
N ARG A 14 8.07 0.43 -16.10
CA ARG A 14 7.67 1.84 -16.25
C ARG A 14 7.56 2.56 -14.90
N SER A 15 7.83 1.85 -13.83
CA SER A 15 7.61 2.31 -12.46
C SER A 15 8.85 2.97 -11.87
N LYS A 16 9.18 4.18 -12.31
CA LYS A 16 10.34 4.89 -11.74
C LYS A 16 10.13 5.23 -10.26
N ALA A 17 9.01 5.85 -9.90
CA ALA A 17 8.73 6.29 -8.53
C ALA A 17 8.46 5.09 -7.59
N THR A 18 7.57 4.17 -7.96
CA THR A 18 7.25 3.02 -7.08
C THR A 18 8.46 2.14 -6.87
N LYS A 19 9.27 1.90 -7.91
CA LYS A 19 10.52 1.13 -7.81
C LYS A 19 11.51 1.78 -6.86
N ALA A 20 11.72 3.09 -6.95
CA ALA A 20 12.61 3.81 -6.05
C ALA A 20 12.13 3.76 -4.58
N LEU A 21 10.81 3.79 -4.36
CA LEU A 21 10.23 3.64 -3.02
C LEU A 21 10.39 2.20 -2.50
N GLU A 22 10.19 1.20 -3.34
CA GLU A 22 10.45 -0.21 -2.99
C GLU A 22 11.90 -0.44 -2.60
N GLU A 23 12.84 0.04 -3.42
CA GLU A 23 14.28 -0.11 -3.18
C GLU A 23 14.70 0.55 -1.85
N ILE A 24 14.24 1.77 -1.55
CA ILE A 24 14.59 2.43 -0.30
C ILE A 24 13.94 1.75 0.91
N ALA A 25 12.70 1.26 0.80
CA ALA A 25 12.04 0.54 1.88
C ALA A 25 12.81 -0.71 2.30
N ALA A 26 13.38 -1.44 1.34
CA ALA A 26 14.18 -2.63 1.58
C ALA A 26 15.48 -2.35 2.38
N THR A 27 15.92 -1.10 2.47
CA THR A 27 17.10 -0.71 3.26
C THR A 27 16.77 -0.36 4.71
N VAL A 28 15.48 -0.21 5.06
CA VAL A 28 15.07 0.22 6.40
C VAL A 28 15.03 -0.97 7.36
N PRO A 29 15.73 -0.94 8.50
CA PRO A 29 15.71 -2.02 9.47
C PRO A 29 14.29 -2.34 9.98
N GLY A 30 13.96 -3.61 10.06
CA GLY A 30 12.64 -4.08 10.50
C GLY A 30 11.54 -4.01 9.45
N VAL A 31 11.91 -3.67 8.20
CA VAL A 31 11.00 -3.67 7.05
C VAL A 31 11.23 -4.94 6.21
N THR A 32 10.14 -5.62 5.88
CA THR A 32 10.10 -6.70 4.90
C THR A 32 9.31 -6.22 3.69
N VAL A 33 9.86 -6.40 2.49
CA VAL A 33 9.20 -5.99 1.23
C VAL A 33 8.74 -7.24 0.47
N ARG A 34 7.49 -7.22 0.01
CA ARG A 34 6.90 -8.24 -0.86
C ARG A 34 6.29 -7.58 -2.09
N ASN A 35 6.91 -7.75 -3.24
CA ASN A 35 6.42 -7.23 -4.50
C ASN A 35 5.59 -8.31 -5.20
N LEU A 36 4.30 -8.05 -5.38
CA LEU A 36 3.34 -9.04 -5.87
C LEU A 36 3.64 -9.47 -7.30
N GLU A 37 3.98 -8.53 -8.17
CA GLU A 37 4.30 -8.84 -9.56
C GLU A 37 5.64 -9.60 -9.69
N THR A 38 6.60 -9.33 -8.81
CA THR A 38 7.86 -10.09 -8.76
C THR A 38 7.64 -11.52 -8.25
N LEU A 39 6.79 -11.70 -7.24
CA LEU A 39 6.54 -13.01 -6.64
C LEU A 39 5.60 -13.89 -7.47
N TYR A 40 4.58 -13.28 -8.07
CA TYR A 40 3.46 -14.01 -8.68
C TYR A 40 3.20 -13.65 -10.14
N GLY A 41 3.98 -12.73 -10.71
CA GLY A 41 3.73 -12.20 -12.06
C GLY A 41 2.35 -11.53 -12.11
N ASN A 42 1.60 -11.83 -13.16
CA ASN A 42 0.20 -11.39 -13.30
C ASN A 42 -0.81 -12.50 -12.99
N ASN A 43 -0.40 -13.53 -12.23
CA ASN A 43 -1.27 -14.64 -11.87
C ASN A 43 -2.10 -14.31 -10.63
N ILE A 44 -3.29 -13.79 -10.84
CA ILE A 44 -4.22 -13.37 -9.78
C ILE A 44 -4.74 -14.52 -8.90
N ASN A 45 -4.52 -15.77 -9.30
CA ASN A 45 -4.90 -16.98 -8.57
C ASN A 45 -3.69 -17.74 -8.01
N GLY A 46 -2.48 -17.17 -8.15
CA GLY A 46 -1.24 -17.86 -7.84
C GLY A 46 -0.62 -17.52 -6.49
N PHE A 47 -1.33 -16.82 -5.61
CA PHE A 47 -0.79 -16.42 -4.32
C PHE A 47 -0.52 -17.61 -3.40
N ASP A 48 0.66 -17.63 -2.76
CA ASP A 48 0.92 -18.51 -1.62
C ASP A 48 0.22 -17.93 -0.38
N LEU A 49 -1.02 -18.35 -0.15
CA LEU A 49 -1.86 -17.83 0.92
C LEU A 49 -1.19 -17.99 2.28
N THR A 50 -0.54 -19.12 2.54
CA THR A 50 0.13 -19.39 3.81
C THR A 50 1.29 -18.42 4.04
N ALA A 51 2.12 -18.20 3.03
CA ALA A 51 3.25 -17.29 3.12
C ALA A 51 2.78 -15.82 3.29
N GLU A 52 1.73 -15.41 2.55
CA GLU A 52 1.22 -14.05 2.61
C GLU A 52 0.50 -13.74 3.93
N GLN A 53 -0.31 -14.67 4.41
CA GLN A 53 -0.98 -14.54 5.72
C GLN A 53 0.04 -14.48 6.85
N LYS A 54 1.02 -15.38 6.85
CA LYS A 54 2.11 -15.37 7.85
C LYS A 54 2.88 -14.05 7.84
N ALA A 55 3.21 -13.51 6.66
CA ALA A 55 3.92 -12.23 6.56
C ALA A 55 3.10 -11.09 7.18
N GLN A 56 1.78 -11.07 7.00
CA GLN A 56 0.92 -10.08 7.61
C GLN A 56 0.75 -10.31 9.12
N GLU A 57 0.66 -11.56 9.59
CA GLU A 57 0.59 -11.89 11.02
C GLU A 57 1.82 -11.42 11.79
N GLU A 58 3.00 -11.56 11.21
CA GLU A 58 4.27 -11.16 11.83
C GLU A 58 4.50 -9.66 11.88
N ALA A 59 3.76 -8.87 11.11
CA ALA A 59 3.90 -7.42 11.04
C ALA A 59 3.02 -6.70 12.07
N ASP A 60 3.53 -5.60 12.61
CA ASP A 60 2.77 -4.65 13.43
C ASP A 60 2.05 -3.63 12.54
N ARG A 61 2.68 -3.28 11.40
CA ARG A 61 2.17 -2.36 10.38
C ARG A 61 2.28 -2.99 8.99
N VAL A 62 1.19 -2.91 8.21
CA VAL A 62 1.19 -3.30 6.80
C VAL A 62 1.06 -2.05 5.94
N VAL A 63 2.04 -1.83 5.08
CA VAL A 63 2.07 -0.74 4.10
C VAL A 63 1.69 -1.28 2.74
N TYR A 64 0.71 -0.69 2.09
CA TYR A 64 0.33 -1.00 0.70
C TYR A 64 0.87 0.11 -0.20
N LEU A 65 1.87 -0.23 -1.03
CA LEU A 65 2.54 0.67 -1.97
C LEU A 65 2.12 0.36 -3.39
N PHE A 66 1.37 1.28 -4.03
CA PHE A 66 0.85 1.08 -5.37
C PHE A 66 0.52 2.41 -6.08
N PRO A 67 0.54 2.46 -7.41
CA PRO A 67 0.05 3.61 -8.17
C PRO A 67 -1.48 3.62 -8.23
N ILE A 68 -2.09 4.79 -8.25
CA ILE A 68 -3.51 4.91 -8.57
C ILE A 68 -3.72 4.67 -10.07
N HIS A 69 -4.47 3.63 -10.38
CA HIS A 69 -4.90 3.31 -11.73
C HIS A 69 -6.43 3.44 -11.84
N TRP A 70 -6.88 4.38 -12.70
CA TRP A 70 -8.30 4.68 -12.85
C TRP A 70 -9.03 4.82 -11.51
N PHE A 71 -8.39 5.62 -10.62
CA PHE A 71 -8.92 5.95 -9.28
C PHE A 71 -9.16 4.73 -8.38
N ASN A 72 -8.38 3.65 -8.59
CA ASN A 72 -8.53 2.40 -7.85
C ASN A 72 -7.18 1.72 -7.60
N LEU A 73 -7.24 0.57 -6.91
CA LEU A 73 -6.13 -0.34 -6.69
C LEU A 73 -5.64 -0.94 -8.00
N THR A 74 -4.39 -1.42 -8.00
CA THR A 74 -3.89 -2.26 -9.09
C THR A 74 -4.62 -3.61 -9.12
N PRO A 75 -4.74 -4.26 -10.28
CA PRO A 75 -5.43 -5.55 -10.39
C PRO A 75 -4.88 -6.62 -9.45
N MET A 76 -3.54 -6.74 -9.37
CA MET A 76 -2.88 -7.72 -8.48
C MET A 76 -3.15 -7.41 -7.01
N LEU A 77 -3.09 -6.15 -6.59
CA LEU A 77 -3.39 -5.79 -5.21
C LEU A 77 -4.84 -6.06 -4.86
N LYS A 78 -5.78 -5.80 -5.77
CA LYS A 78 -7.19 -6.11 -5.53
C LYS A 78 -7.42 -7.62 -5.43
N ALA A 79 -6.81 -8.41 -6.32
CA ALA A 79 -6.86 -9.87 -6.25
C ALA A 79 -6.21 -10.39 -4.96
N TYR A 80 -5.06 -9.84 -4.57
CA TYR A 80 -4.40 -10.16 -3.31
C TYR A 80 -5.32 -10.00 -2.10
N LEU A 81 -6.01 -8.86 -1.97
CA LEU A 81 -6.95 -8.66 -0.88
C LEU A 81 -8.11 -9.65 -0.92
N ASN A 82 -8.61 -10.00 -2.12
CA ASN A 82 -9.71 -10.95 -2.25
C ASN A 82 -9.32 -12.37 -1.83
N GLU A 83 -8.10 -12.81 -2.19
CA GLU A 83 -7.66 -14.19 -1.96
C GLU A 83 -7.02 -14.38 -0.58
N VAL A 84 -6.15 -13.45 -0.17
CA VAL A 84 -5.39 -13.57 1.09
C VAL A 84 -6.26 -13.25 2.30
N TRP A 85 -7.18 -12.29 2.18
CA TRP A 85 -8.06 -11.91 3.28
C TRP A 85 -9.29 -12.82 3.34
N ALA A 86 -9.04 -14.10 3.64
CA ALA A 86 -10.06 -15.14 3.68
C ALA A 86 -10.95 -15.05 4.92
N TYR A 87 -12.18 -15.59 4.79
CA TYR A 87 -13.08 -15.80 5.91
C TYR A 87 -12.42 -16.72 6.96
N GLY A 88 -12.61 -16.39 8.23
CA GLY A 88 -12.01 -17.10 9.36
C GLY A 88 -10.58 -16.65 9.68
N TRP A 89 -9.91 -15.93 8.75
CA TRP A 89 -8.57 -15.37 8.98
C TRP A 89 -8.61 -13.83 9.11
N ALA A 90 -9.05 -13.11 8.08
CA ALA A 90 -9.13 -11.65 8.11
C ALA A 90 -10.46 -11.13 8.68
N PHE A 91 -11.55 -11.82 8.43
CA PHE A 91 -12.89 -11.43 8.84
C PHE A 91 -13.75 -12.65 9.22
N GLY A 92 -14.85 -12.40 9.91
CA GLY A 92 -15.72 -13.43 10.48
C GLY A 92 -15.67 -13.46 12.00
N PRO A 93 -16.48 -14.30 12.68
CA PRO A 93 -16.69 -14.24 14.13
C PRO A 93 -15.41 -14.35 14.96
N ASP A 94 -14.49 -15.24 14.57
CA ASP A 94 -13.26 -15.54 15.33
C ASP A 94 -11.99 -14.99 14.65
N ALA A 95 -12.14 -14.25 13.56
CA ALA A 95 -11.01 -13.70 12.84
C ALA A 95 -10.32 -12.57 13.62
N ALA A 96 -9.03 -12.70 13.85
CA ALA A 96 -8.25 -11.74 14.63
C ALA A 96 -6.86 -11.42 14.05
N ALA A 97 -6.49 -12.05 12.93
CA ALA A 97 -5.13 -11.97 12.38
C ALA A 97 -4.66 -10.53 12.07
N LEU A 98 -5.58 -9.67 11.64
CA LEU A 98 -5.31 -8.27 11.28
C LEU A 98 -5.74 -7.26 12.35
N LYS A 99 -6.48 -7.70 13.36
CA LYS A 99 -7.06 -6.82 14.38
C LYS A 99 -6.00 -6.05 15.15
N GLY A 100 -6.17 -4.73 15.21
CA GLY A 100 -5.28 -3.83 15.95
C GLY A 100 -3.97 -3.47 15.24
N LYS A 101 -3.63 -4.15 14.13
CA LYS A 101 -2.48 -3.79 13.29
C LYS A 101 -2.74 -2.46 12.56
N GLU A 102 -1.68 -1.76 12.19
CA GLU A 102 -1.81 -0.56 11.38
C GLU A 102 -1.85 -0.87 9.88
N MET A 103 -2.78 -0.25 9.18
CA MET A 103 -2.75 -0.13 7.72
C MET A 103 -2.24 1.24 7.32
N GLN A 104 -1.20 1.27 6.48
CA GLN A 104 -0.68 2.47 5.87
C GLN A 104 -0.78 2.36 4.36
N VAL A 105 -1.40 3.33 3.70
CA VAL A 105 -1.38 3.42 2.24
C VAL A 105 -0.31 4.41 1.81
N VAL A 106 0.53 3.99 0.87
CA VAL A 106 1.50 4.83 0.16
C VAL A 106 1.19 4.69 -1.32
N THR A 107 0.90 5.80 -1.99
CA THR A 107 0.47 5.75 -3.38
C THR A 107 1.13 6.81 -4.23
N THR A 108 1.28 6.51 -5.51
CA THR A 108 1.72 7.46 -6.53
C THR A 108 0.57 7.79 -7.47
N ALA A 109 0.47 9.03 -7.89
CA ALA A 109 -0.54 9.51 -8.84
C ALA A 109 0.14 10.33 -9.94
N GLY A 110 -0.22 10.08 -11.19
CA GLY A 110 0.33 10.80 -12.32
C GLY A 110 -0.07 12.28 -12.36
N ALA A 111 -1.27 12.61 -11.88
CA ALA A 111 -1.80 13.96 -11.88
C ALA A 111 -1.42 14.76 -10.62
N SER A 112 -1.65 16.08 -10.67
CA SER A 112 -1.35 17.02 -9.58
C SER A 112 -2.29 16.82 -8.38
N LYS A 113 -1.86 17.31 -7.22
CA LYS A 113 -2.70 17.35 -6.02
C LYS A 113 -4.00 18.13 -6.25
N PHE A 114 -3.97 19.21 -7.05
CA PHE A 114 -5.16 19.97 -7.40
C PHE A 114 -6.17 19.13 -8.20
N THR A 115 -5.70 18.27 -9.09
CA THR A 115 -6.59 17.34 -9.82
C THR A 115 -7.42 16.48 -8.85
N TYR A 116 -6.81 16.06 -7.73
CA TYR A 116 -7.44 15.31 -6.64
C TYR A 116 -7.99 16.25 -5.56
N SER A 117 -8.93 17.10 -5.94
CA SER A 117 -9.64 18.00 -5.00
C SER A 117 -11.09 18.21 -5.45
N ALA A 118 -11.90 18.80 -4.60
CA ALA A 118 -13.29 19.14 -4.91
C ALA A 118 -13.40 20.13 -6.08
N GLU A 119 -12.44 21.03 -6.23
CA GLU A 119 -12.35 22.02 -7.30
C GLU A 119 -11.63 21.46 -8.54
N GLY A 120 -10.87 20.37 -8.37
CA GLY A 120 -10.09 19.74 -9.42
C GLY A 120 -10.92 18.97 -10.45
N LEU A 121 -10.23 18.37 -11.43
CA LEU A 121 -10.86 17.68 -12.55
C LEU A 121 -11.76 16.51 -12.13
N ILE A 122 -11.29 15.70 -11.15
CA ILE A 122 -11.99 14.48 -10.73
C ILE A 122 -13.02 14.72 -9.61
N LYS A 123 -13.13 15.94 -9.08
CA LYS A 123 -14.08 16.30 -8.02
C LYS A 123 -14.02 15.42 -6.76
N SER A 124 -12.86 14.81 -6.51
CA SER A 124 -12.64 13.92 -5.37
C SER A 124 -11.23 14.10 -4.84
N SER A 125 -11.06 14.03 -3.54
CA SER A 125 -9.74 14.02 -2.91
C SER A 125 -9.06 12.65 -3.07
N MET A 126 -7.76 12.58 -2.79
CA MET A 126 -7.06 11.29 -2.71
C MET A 126 -7.66 10.39 -1.61
N GLU A 127 -8.11 10.96 -0.52
CA GLU A 127 -8.77 10.22 0.56
C GLU A 127 -10.09 9.60 0.11
N ASP A 128 -10.88 10.31 -0.71
CA ASP A 128 -12.12 9.78 -1.29
C ASP A 128 -11.82 8.60 -2.23
N VAL A 129 -10.78 8.72 -3.05
CA VAL A 129 -10.31 7.64 -3.95
C VAL A 129 -9.85 6.41 -3.15
N LEU A 130 -9.26 6.61 -1.97
CA LEU A 130 -8.78 5.53 -1.10
C LEU A 130 -9.83 5.00 -0.12
N THR A 131 -11.07 5.46 -0.19
CA THR A 131 -12.18 4.96 0.64
C THR A 131 -12.30 3.43 0.66
N PRO A 132 -12.11 2.69 -0.44
CA PRO A 132 -12.14 1.22 -0.40
C PRO A 132 -11.09 0.61 0.53
N MET A 133 -9.86 1.16 0.57
CA MET A 133 -8.80 0.70 1.48
C MET A 133 -9.14 1.01 2.94
N LYS A 134 -9.63 2.22 3.19
CA LYS A 134 -10.08 2.66 4.52
C LYS A 134 -11.22 1.79 5.05
N ALA A 135 -12.23 1.53 4.23
CA ALA A 135 -13.36 0.67 4.60
C ALA A 135 -12.89 -0.76 4.88
N SER A 136 -12.01 -1.30 4.04
CA SER A 136 -11.42 -2.63 4.22
C SER A 136 -10.64 -2.74 5.54
N ALA A 137 -9.83 -1.73 5.87
CA ALA A 137 -9.08 -1.69 7.12
C ALA A 137 -10.00 -1.76 8.34
N TYR A 138 -11.03 -0.93 8.38
CA TYR A 138 -11.99 -0.93 9.49
C TYR A 138 -12.77 -2.23 9.58
N TYR A 139 -13.15 -2.81 8.44
CA TYR A 139 -13.90 -4.07 8.40
C TYR A 139 -13.14 -5.23 9.05
N VAL A 140 -11.82 -5.28 8.88
CA VAL A 140 -10.96 -6.32 9.48
C VAL A 140 -10.33 -5.90 10.82
N GLY A 141 -10.73 -4.74 11.37
CA GLY A 141 -10.27 -4.26 12.67
C GLY A 141 -8.87 -3.66 12.70
N MET A 142 -8.31 -3.26 11.55
CA MET A 142 -7.05 -2.52 11.47
C MET A 142 -7.25 -1.05 11.81
N LYS A 143 -6.18 -0.39 12.28
CA LYS A 143 -6.09 1.06 12.42
C LYS A 143 -5.64 1.66 11.07
N TYR A 144 -6.50 2.47 10.45
CA TYR A 144 -6.16 3.12 9.18
C TYR A 144 -5.42 4.42 9.41
N ASN A 145 -4.17 4.51 8.94
CA ASN A 145 -3.36 5.71 9.06
C ASN A 145 -3.61 6.66 7.88
N GLN A 146 -3.28 7.95 8.08
CA GLN A 146 -3.33 8.96 7.01
C GLN A 146 -2.50 8.52 5.80
N PRO A 147 -3.07 8.44 4.60
CA PRO A 147 -2.33 8.02 3.40
C PRO A 147 -1.19 8.98 3.05
N LEU A 148 -0.08 8.44 2.57
CA LEU A 148 1.01 9.20 1.95
C LEU A 148 0.86 9.12 0.43
N ALA A 149 0.52 10.22 -0.21
CA ALA A 149 0.30 10.28 -1.66
C ALA A 149 1.34 11.18 -2.34
N PHE A 150 2.01 10.65 -3.34
CA PHE A 150 2.95 11.35 -4.19
C PHE A 150 2.31 11.69 -5.53
N HIS A 151 2.02 12.97 -5.72
CA HIS A 151 1.41 13.50 -6.95
C HIS A 151 2.46 13.86 -7.99
N ASN A 152 2.05 14.04 -9.26
CA ASN A 152 2.94 14.32 -10.39
C ASN A 152 4.05 13.25 -10.58
N ALA A 153 3.75 12.00 -10.27
CA ALA A 153 4.73 10.91 -10.33
C ALA A 153 5.15 10.55 -11.76
N ILE A 154 4.30 10.83 -12.77
CA ILE A 154 4.67 10.66 -14.18
C ILE A 154 5.66 11.77 -14.54
N GLY A 155 6.86 11.37 -14.96
CA GLY A 155 7.93 12.31 -15.33
C GLY A 155 8.59 13.03 -14.15
N ALA A 156 8.41 12.53 -12.92
CA ALA A 156 9.09 13.08 -11.75
C ALA A 156 10.61 13.09 -11.95
N SER A 157 11.25 14.21 -11.57
CA SER A 157 12.70 14.33 -11.59
C SER A 157 13.36 13.46 -10.53
N ASP A 158 14.67 13.25 -10.63
CA ASP A 158 15.41 12.48 -9.62
C ASP A 158 15.36 13.15 -8.24
N GLU A 159 15.35 14.46 -8.20
CA GLU A 159 15.22 15.24 -6.96
C GLU A 159 13.84 15.03 -6.32
N ALA A 160 12.75 15.06 -7.13
CA ALA A 160 11.42 14.79 -6.64
C ALA A 160 11.29 13.36 -6.09
N ILE A 161 11.90 12.39 -6.77
CA ILE A 161 11.93 10.99 -6.30
C ILE A 161 12.72 10.87 -4.99
N ALA A 162 13.85 11.55 -4.87
CA ALA A 162 14.62 11.58 -3.62
C ALA A 162 13.81 12.15 -2.45
N GLU A 163 13.00 13.19 -2.67
CA GLU A 163 12.08 13.71 -1.65
C GLU A 163 10.97 12.70 -1.31
N TYR A 164 10.44 11.96 -2.28
CA TYR A 164 9.49 10.87 -2.02
C TYR A 164 10.11 9.78 -1.17
N GLN A 165 11.33 9.35 -1.48
CA GLN A 165 12.07 8.36 -0.71
C GLN A 165 12.28 8.83 0.73
N LYS A 166 12.72 10.07 0.93
CA LYS A 166 12.93 10.66 2.25
C LYS A 166 11.64 10.72 3.08
N ALA A 167 10.53 11.15 2.47
CA ALA A 167 9.23 11.17 3.14
C ALA A 167 8.78 9.76 3.51
N PHE A 168 8.99 8.78 2.64
CA PHE A 168 8.62 7.39 2.91
C PHE A 168 9.48 6.76 4.01
N VAL A 169 10.80 6.96 4.01
CA VAL A 169 11.69 6.50 5.10
C VAL A 169 11.27 7.13 6.43
N THR A 170 10.92 8.42 6.43
CA THR A 170 10.40 9.08 7.64
C THR A 170 9.16 8.39 8.15
N LEU A 171 8.19 8.08 7.27
CA LEU A 171 6.96 7.35 7.61
C LEU A 171 7.25 5.96 8.17
N LEU A 172 8.15 5.20 7.54
CA LEU A 172 8.50 3.84 7.97
C LEU A 172 9.12 3.82 9.38
N ASN A 173 9.79 4.90 9.79
CA ASN A 173 10.41 5.03 11.12
C ASN A 173 9.47 5.64 12.18
N LEU A 174 8.24 6.06 11.83
CA LEU A 174 7.29 6.54 12.81
C LEU A 174 6.89 5.41 13.78
N PRO A 175 6.80 5.67 15.09
CA PRO A 175 6.25 4.69 16.02
C PRO A 175 4.80 4.34 15.67
N LEU A 176 4.32 3.21 16.20
CA LEU A 176 2.89 2.90 16.09
C LEU A 176 2.07 3.97 16.79
N ALA A 177 0.92 4.30 16.22
CA ALA A 177 -0.02 5.21 16.86
C ALA A 177 -0.47 4.61 18.22
N THR A 178 -0.30 5.38 19.28
CA THR A 178 -0.83 5.00 20.61
C THR A 178 -2.34 4.82 20.52
N ALA A 179 -2.84 3.81 21.24
CA ALA A 179 -4.26 3.48 21.26
C ALA A 179 -5.08 4.60 21.90
#